data_53d701f5a894319356136e6fb7224f0b
#
_entry.id   53d701f5a894319356136e6fb7224f0b
#
_cell.length_a   1.000
_cell.length_b   1.000
_cell.length_c   1.000
_cell.angle_alpha   90.00
_cell.angle_beta   90.00
_cell.angle_gamma   90.00
#
_symmetry.space_group_name_H-M   'P 1'
#
loop_
_entity.id
_entity.type
_entity.pdbx_description
1 polymer ?
#
loop_
_entity_poly.entity_id
_entity_poly.type
_entity_poly.pdbx_seq_one_letter_code
_entity_poly.pdbx_strand_id
1 'polypeptide(L)'
;ASEAQRLLDTNDNNRKPTKANLERITRSHMRDHWKYLGDTVKIDEDGLLRDGQHRLLAIVESGAKIPQLVISGLPREYFKYMDINKGRTATDMFKIQRVKNPAGVKGAMQFLWQLLYVPSVKVGRRSGITLPTPPESSDLFELFHDDAGQMHGENVFDPHVVRGQTAAKKAYLRSDCVSVMSFLYDHIDPALSASFWEGVIEGVGLKVKDPRKALREYAKQKRDAKIAKKKASTSFFGSHSNPSPFEVATWIQLAWNRWVEGKEVTNFAPHTQDVVLIADIIGLAKQIIEKNQIGEG
;
A
#
# COMPACT_ATOMS: atom_id res chain seq x y z
N ALA A 1 9.64 21.14 -21.03
CA ALA A 1 10.86 21.05 -20.19
C ALA A 1 11.64 22.38 -20.18
N SER A 2 11.92 23.01 -21.33
CA SER A 2 12.72 24.26 -21.40
C SER A 2 12.12 25.41 -20.60
N GLU A 3 10.81 25.64 -20.68
CA GLU A 3 10.14 26.68 -19.89
C GLU A 3 10.14 26.36 -18.40
N ALA A 4 9.96 25.10 -18.02
CA ALA A 4 10.06 24.70 -16.62
C ALA A 4 11.47 24.92 -16.05
N GLN A 5 12.51 24.66 -16.86
CA GLN A 5 13.89 24.95 -16.46
C GLN A 5 14.12 26.46 -16.29
N ARG A 6 13.63 27.28 -17.24
CA ARG A 6 13.74 28.75 -17.16
C ARG A 6 13.13 29.30 -15.87
N LEU A 7 11.98 28.77 -15.44
CA LEU A 7 11.34 29.16 -14.17
C LEU A 7 12.13 28.64 -12.94
N LEU A 8 12.72 27.46 -13.05
CA LEU A 8 13.59 26.94 -11.98
C LEU A 8 14.86 27.75 -11.78
N ASP A 9 15.38 28.34 -12.85
CA ASP A 9 16.61 29.18 -12.79
C ASP A 9 16.38 30.46 -11.98
N THR A 10 15.10 30.88 -11.77
CA THR A 10 14.75 31.99 -10.89
C THR A 10 14.51 31.54 -9.43
N ASN A 11 14.79 30.30 -9.10
CA ASN A 11 14.55 29.76 -7.77
C ASN A 11 15.59 30.23 -6.78
N ASP A 12 15.18 31.03 -5.82
CA ASP A 12 16.02 31.55 -4.73
C ASP A 12 15.35 31.25 -3.38
N ASN A 13 16.13 30.74 -2.43
CA ASN A 13 15.72 30.51 -1.03
C ASN A 13 14.52 29.58 -0.79
N ASN A 14 14.11 28.75 -1.77
CA ASN A 14 13.16 27.69 -1.52
C ASN A 14 13.81 26.54 -0.75
N ARG A 15 13.01 25.83 0.06
CA ARG A 15 13.49 24.62 0.75
C ARG A 15 14.02 23.58 -0.25
N LYS A 16 15.05 22.82 0.15
CA LYS A 16 15.60 21.76 -0.71
C LYS A 16 14.50 20.77 -1.09
N PRO A 17 14.38 20.41 -2.39
CA PRO A 17 13.43 19.41 -2.82
C PRO A 17 13.65 18.07 -2.11
N THR A 18 12.58 17.41 -1.70
CA THR A 18 12.67 16.08 -1.14
C THR A 18 12.62 15.07 -2.28
N LYS A 19 13.58 14.15 -2.32
CA LYS A 19 13.70 13.11 -3.35
C LYS A 19 12.40 12.30 -3.48
N ALA A 20 11.80 11.89 -2.37
CA ALA A 20 10.56 11.10 -2.36
C ALA A 20 9.38 11.84 -3.02
N ASN A 21 9.23 13.16 -2.75
CA ASN A 21 8.16 13.95 -3.36
C ASN A 21 8.40 14.17 -4.85
N LEU A 22 9.64 14.41 -5.24
CA LEU A 22 10.01 14.57 -6.65
C LEU A 22 9.75 13.28 -7.45
N GLU A 23 10.25 12.14 -6.98
CA GLU A 23 10.02 10.83 -7.61
C GLU A 23 8.53 10.51 -7.74
N ARG A 24 7.73 10.89 -6.74
CA ARG A 24 6.28 10.72 -6.72
C ARG A 24 5.62 11.48 -7.87
N ILE A 25 5.91 12.78 -7.99
CA ILE A 25 5.30 13.64 -9.03
C ILE A 25 5.80 13.22 -10.42
N THR A 26 7.09 12.95 -10.57
CA THR A 26 7.69 12.48 -11.85
C THR A 26 7.00 11.21 -12.34
N ARG A 27 6.74 10.25 -11.44
CA ARG A 27 6.02 9.02 -11.76
C ARG A 27 4.59 9.28 -12.23
N SER A 28 3.88 10.21 -11.56
CA SER A 28 2.53 10.60 -11.95
C SER A 28 2.51 11.21 -13.35
N HIS A 29 3.51 12.04 -13.70
CA HIS A 29 3.67 12.58 -15.04
C HIS A 29 3.95 11.49 -16.09
N MET A 30 4.82 10.54 -15.78
CA MET A 30 5.19 9.46 -16.71
C MET A 30 4.06 8.47 -16.99
N ARG A 31 3.11 8.32 -16.05
CA ARG A 31 1.96 7.43 -16.16
C ARG A 31 0.70 8.10 -16.73
N ASP A 32 0.79 9.36 -17.10
CA ASP A 32 -0.36 10.18 -17.51
C ASP A 32 -1.49 10.30 -16.46
N HIS A 33 -1.13 10.05 -15.18
CA HIS A 33 -2.05 10.16 -14.06
C HIS A 33 -2.16 11.58 -13.51
N TRP A 34 -1.36 12.50 -14.03
CA TRP A 34 -1.41 13.90 -13.60
C TRP A 34 -2.70 14.57 -14.05
N LYS A 35 -3.50 15.00 -13.10
CA LYS A 35 -4.69 15.81 -13.37
C LYS A 35 -4.41 17.25 -12.97
N TYR A 36 -4.68 18.17 -13.89
CA TYR A 36 -4.56 19.60 -13.61
C TYR A 36 -5.76 20.06 -12.76
N LEU A 37 -5.50 20.39 -11.51
CA LEU A 37 -6.51 20.77 -10.52
C LEU A 37 -6.48 22.26 -10.16
N GLY A 38 -5.81 23.08 -10.97
CA GLY A 38 -5.69 24.52 -10.70
C GLY A 38 -4.52 24.90 -9.80
N ASP A 39 -3.62 23.96 -9.48
CA ASP A 39 -2.40 24.27 -8.76
C ASP A 39 -1.51 25.21 -9.56
N THR A 40 -1.07 26.31 -8.93
CA THR A 40 -0.34 27.39 -9.60
C THR A 40 1.15 27.33 -9.32
N VAL A 41 1.95 27.67 -10.32
CA VAL A 41 3.34 28.11 -10.12
C VAL A 41 3.30 29.59 -9.73
N LYS A 42 3.97 29.96 -8.66
CA LYS A 42 3.91 31.31 -8.13
C LYS A 42 5.27 32.00 -8.21
N ILE A 43 5.27 33.21 -8.76
CA ILE A 43 6.43 34.07 -8.94
C ILE A 43 6.13 35.38 -8.24
N ASP A 44 7.07 35.88 -7.49
CA ASP A 44 6.89 37.18 -6.80
C ASP A 44 7.14 38.41 -7.71
N GLU A 45 7.01 39.56 -7.13
CA GLU A 45 7.25 40.85 -7.80
C GLU A 45 8.69 41.04 -8.26
N ASP A 46 9.65 40.37 -7.65
CA ASP A 46 11.06 40.36 -8.03
C ASP A 46 11.37 39.30 -9.14
N GLY A 47 10.38 38.57 -9.62
CA GLY A 47 10.51 37.53 -10.63
C GLY A 47 11.05 36.21 -10.10
N LEU A 48 11.09 36.00 -8.79
CA LEU A 48 11.64 34.81 -8.15
C LEU A 48 10.56 33.74 -7.94
N LEU A 49 10.91 32.46 -8.21
CA LEU A 49 10.03 31.33 -8.00
C LEU A 49 9.79 31.10 -6.51
N ARG A 50 8.51 31.16 -6.10
CA ARG A 50 8.09 30.99 -4.71
C ARG A 50 7.33 29.70 -4.44
N ASP A 51 6.62 29.17 -5.44
CA ASP A 51 5.89 27.89 -5.32
C ASP A 51 5.91 27.15 -6.66
N GLY A 52 5.81 25.83 -6.61
CA GLY A 52 5.78 24.98 -7.79
C GLY A 52 7.11 24.26 -8.12
N GLN A 53 8.16 24.43 -7.30
CA GLN A 53 9.49 23.87 -7.53
C GLN A 53 9.46 22.36 -7.84
N HIS A 54 8.80 21.54 -7.04
CA HIS A 54 8.74 20.09 -7.26
C HIS A 54 8.03 19.71 -8.56
N ARG A 55 6.98 20.45 -8.94
CA ARG A 55 6.25 20.23 -10.20
C ARG A 55 7.11 20.57 -11.41
N LEU A 56 7.80 21.69 -11.37
CA LEU A 56 8.71 22.09 -12.44
C LEU A 56 9.89 21.12 -12.58
N LEU A 57 10.50 20.69 -11.47
CA LEU A 57 11.55 19.66 -11.48
C LEU A 57 11.05 18.35 -12.08
N ALA A 58 9.84 17.90 -11.71
CA ALA A 58 9.24 16.68 -12.24
C ALA A 58 8.93 16.79 -13.75
N ILE A 59 8.56 17.98 -14.25
CA ILE A 59 8.40 18.24 -15.68
C ILE A 59 9.75 18.13 -16.42
N VAL A 60 10.81 18.66 -15.84
CA VAL A 60 12.15 18.55 -16.40
C VAL A 60 12.63 17.10 -16.45
N GLU A 61 12.48 16.37 -15.33
CA GLU A 61 12.90 14.96 -15.24
C GLU A 61 12.07 14.02 -16.13
N SER A 62 10.76 14.20 -16.18
CA SER A 62 9.88 13.33 -16.98
C SER A 62 9.90 13.67 -18.47
N GLY A 63 10.30 14.88 -18.86
CA GLY A 63 10.14 15.40 -20.22
C GLY A 63 8.68 15.63 -20.64
N ALA A 64 7.72 15.40 -19.75
CA ALA A 64 6.31 15.50 -20.05
C ALA A 64 5.85 16.94 -20.36
N LYS A 65 4.84 17.09 -21.22
CA LYS A 65 4.21 18.37 -21.53
C LYS A 65 3.00 18.57 -20.62
N ILE A 66 3.23 19.14 -19.45
CA ILE A 66 2.19 19.36 -18.45
C ILE A 66 1.81 20.86 -18.43
N PRO A 67 0.55 21.22 -18.69
CA PRO A 67 0.10 22.60 -18.58
C PRO A 67 0.20 23.09 -17.13
N GLN A 68 0.66 24.32 -16.94
CA GLN A 68 0.76 24.97 -15.61
C GLN A 68 0.16 26.37 -15.70
N LEU A 69 -0.61 26.74 -14.67
CA LEU A 69 -1.00 28.11 -14.46
C LEU A 69 0.12 28.83 -13.70
N VAL A 70 0.63 29.91 -14.25
CA VAL A 70 1.67 30.72 -13.62
C VAL A 70 1.04 32.03 -13.16
N ILE A 71 1.18 32.35 -11.87
CA ILE A 71 0.81 33.63 -11.28
C ILE A 71 2.09 34.39 -10.95
N SER A 72 2.25 35.57 -11.48
CA SER A 72 3.42 36.43 -11.24
C SER A 72 3.04 37.76 -10.60
N GLY A 73 4.03 38.46 -10.03
CA GLY A 73 3.83 39.73 -9.38
C GLY A 73 3.21 39.65 -7.98
N LEU A 74 3.33 38.53 -7.31
CA LEU A 74 2.84 38.40 -5.92
C LEU A 74 3.74 39.18 -4.95
N PRO A 75 3.17 39.90 -3.97
CA PRO A 75 3.97 40.54 -2.94
C PRO A 75 4.88 39.53 -2.23
N ARG A 76 6.17 39.88 -2.08
CA ARG A 76 7.19 39.00 -1.48
C ARG A 76 6.80 38.51 -0.09
N GLU A 77 6.13 39.32 0.68
CA GLU A 77 5.68 39.02 2.04
C GLU A 77 4.64 37.88 2.10
N TYR A 78 3.95 37.59 1.00
CA TYR A 78 2.96 36.51 0.94
C TYR A 78 3.58 35.12 0.96
N PHE A 79 4.89 35.02 0.72
CA PHE A 79 5.59 33.72 0.75
C PHE A 79 5.44 32.98 2.09
N LYS A 80 5.40 33.71 3.22
CA LYS A 80 5.20 33.12 4.55
C LYS A 80 3.82 32.44 4.76
N TYR A 81 2.85 32.73 3.91
CA TYR A 81 1.50 32.15 3.97
C TYR A 81 1.30 31.00 2.97
N MET A 82 2.31 30.68 2.16
CA MET A 82 2.25 29.57 1.23
C MET A 82 2.49 28.25 1.96
N ASP A 83 1.90 27.15 1.45
CA ASP A 83 2.09 25.78 2.00
C ASP A 83 1.53 25.48 3.40
N ILE A 84 0.59 26.26 3.90
CA ILE A 84 -0.03 26.00 5.21
C ILE A 84 -1.02 24.83 5.16
N ASN A 85 -1.51 24.45 3.99
CA ASN A 85 -2.55 23.43 3.84
C ASN A 85 -1.98 22.01 3.76
N LYS A 86 -2.47 21.14 4.66
CA LYS A 86 -2.16 19.71 4.64
C LYS A 86 -2.86 19.04 3.47
N GLY A 87 -2.11 18.36 2.61
CA GLY A 87 -2.67 17.55 1.52
C GLY A 87 -3.65 16.48 2.03
N ARG A 88 -4.69 16.17 1.24
CA ARG A 88 -5.65 15.12 1.57
C ARG A 88 -4.97 13.76 1.58
N THR A 89 -5.26 12.96 2.59
CA THR A 89 -4.80 11.56 2.66
C THR A 89 -5.73 10.65 1.86
N ALA A 90 -5.26 9.45 1.46
CA ALA A 90 -6.11 8.46 0.82
C ALA A 90 -7.36 8.12 1.68
N THR A 91 -7.21 8.07 3.01
CA THR A 91 -8.34 7.86 3.92
C THR A 91 -9.37 8.98 3.82
N ASP A 92 -8.94 10.24 3.64
CA ASP A 92 -9.86 11.37 3.48
C ASP A 92 -10.59 11.29 2.12
N MET A 93 -9.89 10.86 1.08
CA MET A 93 -10.49 10.63 -0.25
C MET A 93 -11.57 9.54 -0.18
N PHE A 94 -11.29 8.41 0.46
CA PHE A 94 -12.27 7.34 0.65
C PHE A 94 -13.48 7.77 1.51
N LYS A 95 -13.27 8.62 2.54
CA LYS A 95 -14.39 9.19 3.31
C LYS A 95 -15.29 10.09 2.47
N ILE A 96 -14.71 10.94 1.62
CA ILE A 96 -15.46 11.82 0.70
C ILE A 96 -16.33 10.98 -0.24
N GLN A 97 -15.82 9.84 -0.71
CA GLN A 97 -16.53 8.88 -1.56
C GLN A 97 -17.50 7.97 -0.77
N ARG A 98 -17.64 8.18 0.54
CA ARG A 98 -18.49 7.36 1.43
C ARG A 98 -18.13 5.87 1.44
N VAL A 99 -16.87 5.54 1.17
CA VAL A 99 -16.37 4.16 1.25
C VAL A 99 -16.47 3.67 2.68
N LYS A 100 -17.04 2.49 2.87
CA LYS A 100 -17.09 1.84 4.19
C LYS A 100 -15.67 1.47 4.62
N ASN A 101 -15.39 1.54 5.93
CA ASN A 101 -14.09 1.18 6.51
C ASN A 101 -12.87 1.85 5.83
N PRO A 102 -12.85 3.17 5.58
CA PRO A 102 -11.86 3.83 4.73
C PRO A 102 -10.41 3.62 5.17
N ALA A 103 -10.14 3.50 6.47
CA ALA A 103 -8.81 3.21 7.00
C ALA A 103 -8.38 1.76 6.72
N GLY A 104 -9.32 0.81 6.81
CA GLY A 104 -9.08 -0.59 6.47
C GLY A 104 -8.82 -0.77 4.98
N VAL A 105 -9.64 -0.13 4.15
CA VAL A 105 -9.45 -0.09 2.69
C VAL A 105 -8.09 0.49 2.34
N LYS A 106 -7.71 1.64 2.91
CA LYS A 106 -6.39 2.23 2.67
C LYS A 106 -5.26 1.26 3.00
N GLY A 107 -5.33 0.58 4.14
CA GLY A 107 -4.29 -0.39 4.53
C GLY A 107 -4.20 -1.57 3.56
N ALA A 108 -5.34 -2.10 3.15
CA ALA A 108 -5.41 -3.20 2.18
C ALA A 108 -4.88 -2.78 0.80
N MET A 109 -5.31 -1.64 0.28
CA MET A 109 -4.82 -1.11 -1.00
C MET A 109 -3.32 -0.83 -0.97
N GLN A 110 -2.80 -0.35 0.15
CA GLN A 110 -1.37 -0.14 0.30
C GLN A 110 -0.58 -1.46 0.22
N PHE A 111 -1.08 -2.53 0.81
CA PHE A 111 -0.43 -3.84 0.73
C PHE A 111 -0.60 -4.46 -0.66
N LEU A 112 -1.78 -4.40 -1.26
CA LEU A 112 -2.01 -4.86 -2.63
C LEU A 112 -1.10 -4.14 -3.62
N TRP A 113 -1.00 -2.82 -3.50
CA TRP A 113 -0.07 -2.01 -4.31
C TRP A 113 1.38 -2.46 -4.14
N GLN A 114 1.81 -2.75 -2.92
CA GLN A 114 3.15 -3.30 -2.68
C GLN A 114 3.37 -4.64 -3.39
N LEU A 115 2.37 -5.52 -3.44
CA LEU A 115 2.45 -6.79 -4.17
C LEU A 115 2.58 -6.59 -5.69
N LEU A 116 1.79 -5.66 -6.25
CA LEU A 116 1.76 -5.41 -7.69
C LEU A 116 3.07 -4.77 -8.21
N TYR A 117 3.63 -3.86 -7.44
CA TYR A 117 4.77 -3.03 -7.86
C TYR A 117 6.11 -3.39 -7.20
N VAL A 118 6.25 -4.59 -6.65
CA VAL A 118 7.53 -5.09 -6.15
C VAL A 118 8.57 -5.09 -7.28
N PRO A 119 9.67 -4.31 -7.18
CA PRO A 119 10.65 -4.18 -8.26
C PRO A 119 11.46 -5.47 -8.45
N SER A 120 11.77 -6.17 -7.36
CA SER A 120 12.53 -7.42 -7.43
C SER A 120 12.32 -8.30 -6.19
N VAL A 121 12.28 -9.61 -6.45
CA VAL A 121 12.31 -10.67 -5.45
C VAL A 121 13.62 -11.43 -5.67
N LYS A 122 14.52 -11.41 -4.70
CA LYS A 122 15.81 -12.10 -4.78
C LYS A 122 15.75 -13.44 -4.08
N VAL A 123 16.03 -14.51 -4.82
CA VAL A 123 16.10 -15.89 -4.30
C VAL A 123 17.57 -16.28 -4.15
N GLY A 124 17.98 -16.85 -3.01
CA GLY A 124 19.33 -17.35 -2.79
C GLY A 124 19.96 -16.91 -1.46
N ARG A 125 21.30 -16.92 -1.37
CA ARG A 125 22.04 -16.62 -0.13
C ARG A 125 21.71 -15.27 0.54
N ARG A 126 21.20 -14.30 -0.23
CA ARG A 126 20.71 -13.00 0.26
C ARG A 126 19.29 -12.79 -0.24
N SER A 127 18.40 -13.72 0.16
CA SER A 127 16.97 -13.60 -0.13
C SER A 127 16.41 -12.31 0.44
N GLY A 128 15.60 -11.62 -0.34
CA GLY A 128 14.99 -10.38 0.11
C GLY A 128 14.00 -9.82 -0.90
N ILE A 129 13.18 -8.91 -0.44
CA ILE A 129 12.23 -8.17 -1.26
C ILE A 129 12.66 -6.72 -1.26
N THR A 130 12.82 -6.16 -2.45
CA THR A 130 12.96 -4.71 -2.57
C THR A 130 11.56 -4.11 -2.57
N LEU A 131 11.25 -3.32 -1.56
CA LEU A 131 9.95 -2.65 -1.50
C LEU A 131 9.87 -1.56 -2.58
N PRO A 132 8.68 -1.38 -3.19
CA PRO A 132 8.46 -0.29 -4.11
C PRO A 132 8.46 1.05 -3.37
N THR A 133 8.62 2.14 -4.10
CA THR A 133 8.37 3.48 -3.55
C THR A 133 6.94 3.53 -2.99
N PRO A 134 6.72 4.15 -1.83
CA PRO A 134 5.38 4.24 -1.26
C PRO A 134 4.39 4.85 -2.25
N PRO A 135 3.14 4.33 -2.32
CA PRO A 135 2.11 4.86 -3.21
C PRO A 135 1.65 6.25 -2.79
N GLU A 136 1.17 7.00 -3.75
CA GLU A 136 0.41 8.22 -3.50
C GLU A 136 -1.02 7.90 -3.02
N SER A 137 -1.69 8.93 -2.51
CA SER A 137 -3.11 8.78 -2.18
C SER A 137 -3.97 8.51 -3.42
N SER A 138 -3.60 9.09 -4.58
CA SER A 138 -4.21 8.84 -5.88
C SER A 138 -3.99 7.42 -6.35
N ASP A 139 -2.75 6.91 -6.30
CA ASP A 139 -2.45 5.53 -6.69
C ASP A 139 -3.34 4.51 -5.94
N LEU A 140 -3.52 4.73 -4.63
CA LEU A 140 -4.38 3.84 -3.81
C LEU A 140 -5.85 4.00 -4.14
N PHE A 141 -6.26 5.19 -4.52
CA PHE A 141 -7.63 5.48 -4.89
C PHE A 141 -7.97 4.85 -6.25
N GLU A 142 -7.11 5.00 -7.24
CA GLU A 142 -7.24 4.39 -8.56
C GLU A 142 -7.24 2.86 -8.44
N LEU A 143 -6.29 2.27 -7.73
CA LEU A 143 -6.26 0.83 -7.49
C LEU A 143 -7.56 0.30 -6.86
N PHE A 144 -8.18 1.09 -5.97
CA PHE A 144 -9.45 0.71 -5.35
C PHE A 144 -10.61 0.81 -6.33
N HIS A 145 -10.69 1.89 -7.12
CA HIS A 145 -11.82 2.15 -8.01
C HIS A 145 -11.73 1.41 -9.32
N ASP A 146 -10.55 1.39 -9.93
CA ASP A 146 -10.39 0.92 -11.31
C ASP A 146 -9.99 -0.56 -11.36
N ASP A 147 -9.22 -1.03 -10.36
CA ASP A 147 -8.58 -2.35 -10.44
C ASP A 147 -9.12 -3.40 -9.47
N ALA A 148 -9.49 -3.02 -8.26
CA ALA A 148 -9.75 -4.00 -7.20
C ALA A 148 -11.03 -3.76 -6.37
N GLY A 149 -11.55 -2.56 -6.36
CA GLY A 149 -12.50 -2.16 -5.33
C GLY A 149 -13.94 -1.95 -5.78
N GLN A 150 -14.16 -1.61 -7.03
CA GLN A 150 -15.49 -1.36 -7.56
C GLN A 150 -15.69 -2.08 -8.90
N MET A 151 -16.40 -3.21 -8.88
CA MET A 151 -17.00 -3.76 -10.08
C MET A 151 -18.44 -3.24 -10.17
N HIS A 152 -18.76 -2.51 -11.25
CA HIS A 152 -20.12 -1.99 -11.51
C HIS A 152 -20.73 -1.09 -10.40
N GLY A 153 -19.89 -0.28 -9.73
CA GLY A 153 -20.35 0.65 -8.70
C GLY A 153 -20.53 0.05 -7.29
N GLU A 154 -20.33 -1.25 -7.12
CA GLU A 154 -20.38 -1.91 -5.82
C GLU A 154 -18.98 -2.08 -5.22
N ASN A 155 -18.85 -1.81 -3.92
CA ASN A 155 -17.61 -2.02 -3.20
C ASN A 155 -17.41 -3.52 -2.89
N VAL A 156 -16.83 -4.25 -3.83
CA VAL A 156 -16.55 -5.69 -3.69
C VAL A 156 -15.45 -5.99 -2.66
N PHE A 157 -14.69 -4.98 -2.25
CA PHE A 157 -13.58 -5.15 -1.31
C PHE A 157 -14.01 -5.04 0.18
N ASP A 158 -15.20 -4.49 0.48
CA ASP A 158 -15.67 -4.31 1.86
C ASP A 158 -15.78 -5.62 2.67
N PRO A 159 -16.30 -6.75 2.13
CA PRO A 159 -16.35 -8.01 2.86
C PRO A 159 -14.96 -8.49 3.32
N HIS A 160 -13.93 -8.28 2.49
CA HIS A 160 -12.57 -8.67 2.79
C HIS A 160 -11.96 -7.80 3.90
N VAL A 161 -12.27 -6.49 3.90
CA VAL A 161 -11.85 -5.58 4.98
C VAL A 161 -12.50 -5.96 6.31
N VAL A 162 -13.79 -6.29 6.30
CA VAL A 162 -14.52 -6.76 7.51
C VAL A 162 -13.91 -8.08 8.00
N ARG A 163 -13.62 -9.03 7.10
CA ARG A 163 -12.94 -10.28 7.41
C ARG A 163 -11.56 -10.02 8.03
N GLY A 164 -10.78 -9.11 7.45
CA GLY A 164 -9.48 -8.70 7.98
C GLY A 164 -9.54 -8.11 9.38
N GLN A 165 -10.49 -7.22 9.63
CA GLN A 165 -10.70 -6.64 10.97
C GLN A 165 -11.11 -7.69 12.00
N THR A 166 -11.93 -8.65 11.61
CA THR A 166 -12.35 -9.76 12.48
C THR A 166 -11.17 -10.69 12.79
N ALA A 167 -10.38 -11.06 11.78
CA ALA A 167 -9.19 -11.88 11.98
C ALA A 167 -8.13 -11.21 12.85
N ALA A 168 -7.99 -9.90 12.78
CA ALA A 168 -7.09 -9.16 13.66
C ALA A 168 -7.49 -9.28 15.14
N LYS A 169 -8.79 -9.29 15.43
CA LYS A 169 -9.33 -9.44 16.79
C LYS A 169 -9.27 -10.89 17.29
N LYS A 170 -9.68 -11.86 16.46
CA LYS A 170 -9.88 -13.25 16.86
C LYS A 170 -8.69 -14.17 16.59
N ALA A 171 -7.87 -13.88 15.59
CA ALA A 171 -6.73 -14.70 15.17
C ALA A 171 -5.37 -13.98 15.22
N TYR A 172 -5.35 -12.72 15.66
CA TYR A 172 -4.13 -11.91 15.83
C TYR A 172 -3.31 -11.69 14.55
N LEU A 173 -3.97 -11.79 13.40
CA LEU A 173 -3.38 -11.53 12.10
C LEU A 173 -3.53 -10.05 11.72
N ARG A 174 -2.67 -9.55 10.86
CA ARG A 174 -2.77 -8.19 10.33
C ARG A 174 -4.01 -8.06 9.43
N SER A 175 -4.84 -7.05 9.68
CA SER A 175 -6.09 -6.84 8.94
C SER A 175 -5.85 -6.56 7.45
N ASP A 176 -4.83 -5.75 7.12
CA ASP A 176 -4.44 -5.44 5.75
C ASP A 176 -4.07 -6.70 4.95
N CYS A 177 -3.25 -7.59 5.55
CA CYS A 177 -2.86 -8.84 4.91
C CYS A 177 -4.06 -9.78 4.71
N VAL A 178 -4.89 -9.98 5.74
CA VAL A 178 -6.06 -10.84 5.64
C VAL A 178 -7.05 -10.30 4.60
N SER A 179 -7.25 -8.99 4.54
CA SER A 179 -8.12 -8.38 3.53
C SER A 179 -7.66 -8.71 2.11
N VAL A 180 -6.37 -8.51 1.82
CA VAL A 180 -5.82 -8.80 0.49
C VAL A 180 -5.81 -10.31 0.20
N MET A 181 -5.31 -11.15 1.11
CA MET A 181 -5.26 -12.60 0.89
C MET A 181 -6.67 -13.20 0.75
N SER A 182 -7.64 -12.68 1.46
CA SER A 182 -9.05 -13.06 1.32
C SER A 182 -9.60 -12.69 -0.06
N PHE A 183 -9.31 -11.49 -0.55
CA PHE A 183 -9.68 -11.07 -1.90
C PHE A 183 -9.04 -12.01 -2.95
N LEU A 184 -7.76 -12.29 -2.84
CA LEU A 184 -7.07 -13.17 -3.79
C LEU A 184 -7.62 -14.61 -3.76
N TYR A 185 -7.90 -15.16 -2.59
CA TYR A 185 -8.41 -16.53 -2.46
C TYR A 185 -9.86 -16.67 -2.93
N ASP A 186 -10.70 -15.65 -2.73
CA ASP A 186 -12.07 -15.66 -3.25
C ASP A 186 -12.08 -15.66 -4.80
N HIS A 187 -11.03 -15.15 -5.46
CA HIS A 187 -10.86 -15.25 -6.91
C HIS A 187 -10.36 -16.64 -7.38
N ILE A 188 -9.76 -17.44 -6.49
CA ILE A 188 -9.40 -18.83 -6.80
C ILE A 188 -10.64 -19.73 -6.66
N ASP A 189 -11.23 -19.74 -5.48
CA ASP A 189 -12.42 -20.51 -5.13
C ASP A 189 -13.10 -19.86 -3.91
N PRO A 190 -14.25 -19.18 -4.11
CA PRO A 190 -14.94 -18.50 -3.02
C PRO A 190 -15.40 -19.41 -1.87
N ALA A 191 -15.84 -20.66 -2.19
CA ALA A 191 -16.32 -21.59 -1.19
C ALA A 191 -15.16 -22.15 -0.34
N LEU A 192 -14.07 -22.49 -1.00
CA LEU A 192 -12.85 -22.95 -0.34
C LEU A 192 -12.26 -21.82 0.53
N SER A 193 -12.19 -20.61 0.00
CA SER A 193 -11.74 -19.42 0.75
C SER A 193 -12.60 -19.18 1.99
N ALA A 194 -13.93 -19.19 1.86
CA ALA A 194 -14.84 -19.01 2.99
C ALA A 194 -14.58 -20.06 4.09
N SER A 195 -14.45 -21.33 3.74
CA SER A 195 -14.17 -22.41 4.68
C SER A 195 -12.80 -22.26 5.37
N PHE A 196 -11.78 -21.82 4.63
CA PHE A 196 -10.46 -21.55 5.21
C PHE A 196 -10.54 -20.45 6.25
N TRP A 197 -11.13 -19.32 5.90
CA TRP A 197 -11.19 -18.16 6.77
C TRP A 197 -12.10 -18.37 7.98
N GLU A 198 -13.20 -19.12 7.85
CA GLU A 198 -14.02 -19.52 8.98
C GLU A 198 -13.18 -20.30 10.01
N GLY A 199 -12.43 -21.30 9.57
CA GLY A 199 -11.52 -22.04 10.44
C GLY A 199 -10.44 -21.17 11.08
N VAL A 200 -9.84 -20.27 10.30
CA VAL A 200 -8.83 -19.32 10.84
C VAL A 200 -9.44 -18.34 11.85
N ILE A 201 -10.64 -17.82 11.59
CA ILE A 201 -11.26 -16.78 12.44
C ILE A 201 -11.93 -17.39 13.67
N GLU A 202 -12.77 -18.40 13.51
CA GLU A 202 -13.51 -18.98 14.63
C GLU A 202 -12.68 -19.99 15.40
N GLY A 203 -11.88 -20.80 14.72
CA GLY A 203 -10.97 -21.76 15.37
C GLY A 203 -11.65 -22.91 16.09
N VAL A 204 -12.95 -23.08 15.89
CA VAL A 204 -13.76 -24.11 16.56
C VAL A 204 -13.68 -25.42 15.77
N GLY A 205 -13.58 -26.53 16.49
CA GLY A 205 -13.59 -27.87 15.89
C GLY A 205 -12.36 -28.25 15.08
N LEU A 206 -11.31 -27.45 15.07
CA LEU A 206 -10.08 -27.72 14.34
C LEU A 206 -9.26 -28.85 14.99
N LYS A 207 -8.80 -29.83 14.22
CA LYS A 207 -7.88 -30.87 14.67
C LYS A 207 -6.56 -30.26 15.16
N VAL A 208 -5.83 -30.97 16.00
CA VAL A 208 -4.56 -30.50 16.59
C VAL A 208 -3.55 -30.10 15.53
N LYS A 209 -3.48 -30.85 14.42
CA LYS A 209 -2.53 -30.61 13.32
C LYS A 209 -3.14 -29.86 12.13
N ASP A 210 -4.30 -29.24 12.29
CA ASP A 210 -4.92 -28.43 11.23
C ASP A 210 -4.06 -27.19 10.95
N PRO A 211 -3.69 -26.93 9.69
CA PRO A 211 -2.88 -25.77 9.31
C PRO A 211 -3.46 -24.41 9.75
N ARG A 212 -4.79 -24.29 9.77
CA ARG A 212 -5.49 -23.07 10.22
C ARG A 212 -5.32 -22.85 11.72
N LYS A 213 -5.33 -23.93 12.53
CA LYS A 213 -5.04 -23.89 13.96
C LYS A 213 -3.58 -23.52 14.20
N ALA A 214 -2.66 -24.12 13.47
CA ALA A 214 -1.24 -23.84 13.57
C ALA A 214 -0.91 -22.36 13.23
N LEU A 215 -1.56 -21.80 12.21
CA LEU A 215 -1.45 -20.37 11.89
C LEU A 215 -1.90 -19.47 13.04
N ARG A 216 -3.05 -19.77 13.66
CA ARG A 216 -3.59 -19.01 14.80
C ARG A 216 -2.64 -19.03 16.00
N GLU A 217 -2.16 -20.20 16.35
CA GLU A 217 -1.25 -20.39 17.49
C GLU A 217 0.07 -19.66 17.26
N TYR A 218 0.61 -19.73 16.06
CA TYR A 218 1.83 -19.01 15.67
C TYR A 218 1.66 -17.49 15.74
N ALA A 219 0.58 -16.95 15.17
CA ALA A 219 0.29 -15.54 15.24
C ALA A 219 0.13 -15.03 16.69
N LYS A 220 -0.56 -15.81 17.53
CA LYS A 220 -0.70 -15.54 18.96
C LYS A 220 0.65 -15.52 19.66
N GLN A 221 1.50 -16.53 19.42
CA GLN A 221 2.85 -16.61 20.00
C GLN A 221 3.70 -15.40 19.63
N LYS A 222 3.67 -14.96 18.36
CA LYS A 222 4.40 -13.76 17.91
C LYS A 222 3.91 -12.50 18.60
N ARG A 223 2.59 -12.34 18.77
CA ARG A 223 2.00 -11.23 19.53
C ARG A 223 2.44 -11.23 20.99
N ASP A 224 2.33 -12.38 21.65
CA ASP A 224 2.61 -12.51 23.07
C ASP A 224 4.12 -12.27 23.36
N ALA A 225 5.01 -12.80 22.51
CA ALA A 225 6.44 -12.53 22.57
C ALA A 225 6.76 -11.03 22.43
N LYS A 226 6.05 -10.31 21.56
CA LYS A 226 6.19 -8.86 21.42
C LYS A 226 5.74 -8.12 22.68
N ILE A 227 4.60 -8.49 23.26
CA ILE A 227 4.10 -7.88 24.50
C ILE A 227 5.09 -8.09 25.62
N ALA A 228 5.64 -9.30 25.75
CA ALA A 228 6.65 -9.63 26.77
C ALA A 228 7.92 -8.79 26.61
N LYS A 229 8.44 -8.66 25.37
CA LYS A 229 9.61 -7.81 25.08
C LYS A 229 9.35 -6.34 25.39
N LYS A 230 8.18 -5.81 25.05
CA LYS A 230 7.81 -4.42 25.36
C LYS A 230 7.76 -4.15 26.85
N LYS A 231 7.31 -5.13 27.66
CA LYS A 231 7.29 -5.01 29.13
C LYS A 231 8.69 -5.10 29.77
N ALA A 232 9.59 -5.87 29.16
CA ALA A 232 10.96 -6.09 29.66
C ALA A 232 11.93 -4.96 29.25
N SER A 233 11.60 -4.19 28.20
CA SER A 233 12.46 -3.12 27.72
C SER A 233 12.22 -1.83 28.49
N THR A 234 13.23 -1.39 29.23
CA THR A 234 13.31 -0.05 29.82
C THR A 234 13.85 0.99 28.85
N SER A 235 14.27 0.58 27.66
CA SER A 235 14.83 1.45 26.62
C SER A 235 13.74 2.04 25.73
N PHE A 236 13.70 3.35 25.65
CA PHE A 236 12.81 4.12 24.77
C PHE A 236 13.08 3.87 23.27
N PHE A 237 14.22 3.30 22.92
CA PHE A 237 14.68 3.06 21.54
C PHE A 237 14.63 1.60 21.08
N GLY A 238 14.00 0.70 21.84
CA GLY A 238 13.82 -0.69 21.41
C GLY A 238 12.86 -0.81 20.23
N SER A 239 13.39 -0.92 19.01
CA SER A 239 12.63 -1.18 17.79
C SER A 239 11.99 -2.57 17.83
N HIS A 240 10.81 -2.68 18.42
CA HIS A 240 9.98 -3.87 18.35
C HIS A 240 9.00 -3.73 17.17
N SER A 241 9.51 -3.91 15.95
CA SER A 241 8.69 -3.84 14.74
C SER A 241 7.59 -4.91 14.76
N ASN A 242 6.39 -4.53 14.33
CA ASN A 242 5.36 -5.51 13.96
C ASN A 242 5.90 -6.37 12.81
N PRO A 243 5.47 -7.64 12.70
CA PRO A 243 5.79 -8.40 11.50
C PRO A 243 5.34 -7.63 10.26
N SER A 244 6.18 -7.65 9.24
CA SER A 244 5.87 -6.96 7.98
C SER A 244 4.62 -7.56 7.33
N PRO A 245 3.94 -6.83 6.45
CA PRO A 245 2.82 -7.40 5.69
C PRO A 245 3.23 -8.67 4.92
N PHE A 246 4.40 -8.68 4.32
CA PHE A 246 4.93 -9.83 3.58
C PHE A 246 5.16 -11.06 4.48
N GLU A 247 5.71 -10.88 5.68
CA GLU A 247 5.86 -11.98 6.63
C GLU A 247 4.51 -12.62 6.98
N VAL A 248 3.50 -11.80 7.30
CA VAL A 248 2.17 -12.33 7.67
C VAL A 248 1.49 -12.98 6.48
N ALA A 249 1.62 -12.42 5.26
CA ALA A 249 1.11 -13.04 4.05
C ALA A 249 1.77 -14.41 3.79
N THR A 250 3.08 -14.54 4.02
CA THR A 250 3.79 -15.82 3.94
C THR A 250 3.23 -16.86 4.91
N TRP A 251 2.90 -16.47 6.15
CA TRP A 251 2.28 -17.39 7.11
C TRP A 251 0.90 -17.86 6.63
N ILE A 252 0.11 -16.95 6.12
CA ILE A 252 -1.23 -17.26 5.59
C ILE A 252 -1.12 -18.20 4.38
N GLN A 253 -0.23 -17.88 3.43
CA GLN A 253 -0.03 -18.68 2.22
C GLN A 253 0.46 -20.11 2.54
N LEU A 254 1.39 -20.26 3.49
CA LEU A 254 1.85 -21.57 3.92
C LEU A 254 0.72 -22.40 4.53
N ALA A 255 -0.12 -21.79 5.37
CA ALA A 255 -1.26 -22.47 5.97
C ALA A 255 -2.30 -22.84 4.91
N TRP A 256 -2.59 -21.95 3.96
CA TRP A 256 -3.49 -22.17 2.84
C TRP A 256 -3.05 -23.36 2.00
N ASN A 257 -1.80 -23.36 1.51
CA ASN A 257 -1.27 -24.42 0.65
C ASN A 257 -1.38 -25.79 1.34
N ARG A 258 -0.96 -25.89 2.61
CA ARG A 258 -1.04 -27.15 3.36
C ARG A 258 -2.48 -27.61 3.59
N TRP A 259 -3.37 -26.68 3.85
CA TRP A 259 -4.77 -26.99 4.08
C TRP A 259 -5.46 -27.48 2.81
N VAL A 260 -5.23 -26.81 1.67
CA VAL A 260 -5.77 -27.22 0.36
C VAL A 260 -5.22 -28.60 -0.07
N GLU A 261 -3.95 -28.87 0.23
CA GLU A 261 -3.31 -30.16 -0.05
C GLU A 261 -3.71 -31.27 0.93
N GLY A 262 -4.54 -30.97 1.94
CA GLY A 262 -4.92 -31.92 2.99
C GLY A 262 -3.77 -32.36 3.92
N LYS A 263 -2.66 -31.59 3.94
CA LYS A 263 -1.47 -31.91 4.72
C LYS A 263 -1.61 -31.46 6.17
N GLU A 264 -1.24 -32.33 7.10
CA GLU A 264 -1.14 -32.00 8.52
C GLU A 264 0.10 -31.16 8.83
N VAL A 265 0.04 -30.34 9.87
CA VAL A 265 1.15 -29.53 10.35
C VAL A 265 1.59 -30.00 11.74
N THR A 266 2.80 -30.55 11.83
CA THR A 266 3.44 -30.91 13.11
C THR A 266 4.33 -29.79 13.65
N ASN A 267 4.94 -29.02 12.78
CA ASN A 267 5.75 -27.86 13.13
C ASN A 267 5.43 -26.71 12.14
N PHE A 268 4.83 -25.65 12.64
CA PHE A 268 4.54 -24.43 11.87
C PHE A 268 5.65 -23.42 12.10
N ALA A 269 6.67 -23.48 11.26
CA ALA A 269 7.83 -22.59 11.30
C ALA A 269 8.01 -21.90 9.93
N PRO A 270 7.17 -20.92 9.59
CA PRO A 270 7.37 -20.17 8.35
C PRO A 270 8.69 -19.40 8.46
N HIS A 271 9.56 -19.55 7.48
CA HIS A 271 10.73 -18.71 7.36
C HIS A 271 10.30 -17.26 7.15
N THR A 272 10.98 -16.31 7.77
CA THR A 272 10.60 -14.89 7.84
C THR A 272 10.51 -14.21 6.48
N GLN A 273 11.06 -14.82 5.43
CA GLN A 273 10.92 -14.39 4.04
C GLN A 273 11.02 -15.64 3.15
N ASP A 274 9.97 -16.43 3.10
CA ASP A 274 9.88 -17.47 2.08
C ASP A 274 9.60 -16.80 0.73
N VAL A 275 10.67 -16.57 0.00
CA VAL A 275 10.68 -15.80 -1.26
C VAL A 275 9.86 -16.49 -2.33
N VAL A 276 9.75 -17.81 -2.28
CA VAL A 276 8.95 -18.60 -3.23
C VAL A 276 7.46 -18.33 -2.97
N LEU A 277 7.01 -18.45 -1.72
CA LEU A 277 5.62 -18.14 -1.36
C LEU A 277 5.23 -16.70 -1.66
N ILE A 278 6.16 -15.76 -1.48
CA ILE A 278 5.93 -14.36 -1.82
C ILE A 278 5.81 -14.16 -3.34
N ALA A 279 6.65 -14.83 -4.13
CA ALA A 279 6.56 -14.78 -5.58
C ALA A 279 5.22 -15.33 -6.09
N ASP A 280 4.71 -16.41 -5.48
CA ASP A 280 3.40 -16.98 -5.78
C ASP A 280 2.26 -15.98 -5.48
N ILE A 281 2.30 -15.31 -4.32
CA ILE A 281 1.32 -14.28 -3.95
C ILE A 281 1.35 -13.11 -4.94
N ILE A 282 2.54 -12.64 -5.31
CA ILE A 282 2.72 -11.55 -6.27
C ILE A 282 2.17 -11.94 -7.64
N GLY A 283 2.48 -13.16 -8.10
CA GLY A 283 1.99 -13.70 -9.37
C GLY A 283 0.47 -13.75 -9.41
N LEU A 284 -0.14 -14.27 -8.35
CA LEU A 284 -1.59 -14.34 -8.21
C LEU A 284 -2.24 -12.95 -8.20
N ALA A 285 -1.69 -12.00 -7.45
CA ALA A 285 -2.21 -10.63 -7.38
C ALA A 285 -2.20 -9.96 -8.76
N LYS A 286 -1.08 -10.06 -9.49
CA LYS A 286 -0.97 -9.51 -10.85
C LYS A 286 -1.98 -10.14 -11.80
N GLN A 287 -2.10 -11.47 -11.80
CA GLN A 287 -3.02 -12.19 -12.67
C GLN A 287 -4.49 -11.77 -12.44
N ILE A 288 -4.89 -11.58 -11.18
CA ILE A 288 -6.27 -11.18 -10.84
C ILE A 288 -6.53 -9.75 -11.31
N ILE A 289 -5.63 -8.82 -11.04
CA ILE A 289 -5.80 -7.42 -11.43
C ILE A 289 -5.79 -7.25 -12.96
N GLU A 290 -4.88 -7.93 -13.67
CA GLU A 290 -4.85 -7.93 -15.14
C GLU A 290 -6.15 -8.47 -15.74
N LYS A 291 -6.74 -9.53 -15.17
CA LYS A 291 -8.03 -10.06 -15.63
C LYS A 291 -9.18 -9.07 -15.42
N ASN A 292 -9.18 -8.35 -14.30
CA ASN A 292 -10.21 -7.35 -14.03
C ASN A 292 -10.13 -6.18 -15.00
N GLN A 293 -8.93 -5.76 -15.42
CA GLN A 293 -8.74 -4.70 -16.42
C GLN A 293 -9.19 -5.11 -17.83
N ILE A 294 -9.04 -6.40 -18.20
CA ILE A 294 -9.43 -6.91 -19.53
C ILE A 294 -10.95 -7.14 -19.64
N GLY A 295 -11.64 -7.36 -18.52
CA GLY A 295 -13.09 -7.61 -18.50
C GLY A 295 -13.96 -6.37 -18.73
N GLU A 296 -13.39 -5.17 -18.83
CA GLU A 296 -14.06 -3.91 -19.14
C GLU A 296 -14.01 -3.50 -20.64
N GLY A 297 -13.56 -4.39 -21.53
CA GLY A 297 -13.44 -4.19 -22.98
C GLY A 297 -14.62 -4.73 -23.78
#